data_41d7c3e7679fb14fc8506d5e5b4668ce
#
_entry.id   41d7c3e7679fb14fc8506d5e5b4668ce
#
_cell.length_a   1.000
_cell.length_b   1.000
_cell.length_c   1.000
_cell.angle_alpha   90.00
_cell.angle_beta   90.00
_cell.angle_gamma   90.00
#
_symmetry.space_group_name_H-M   'P 1'
#
loop_
_entity.id
_entity.type
_entity.pdbx_description
1 polymer ?
#
loop_
_entity_poly.entity_id
_entity_poly.type
_entity_poly.pdbx_seq_one_letter_code
_entity_poly.pdbx_strand_id
1 'polypeptide(L)'
;MKREAARSRSKTTKLGYNERHAKSGITAPLPDIETFPNQYKGYEITIEIPEYTAICPKTNLPDFGTVTIHYMPNKACLELKSLKMYIHAYRNLGIFYENAVNRILRDVVKSCRPVWATVTGGFTARGGLSSKIE
;
A
#
# COMPACT_ATOMS: atom_id res chain seq x y z
N MET A 1 -14.35 -12.73 -27.87
CA MET A 1 -14.47 -11.38 -28.14
C MET A 1 -15.64 -10.77 -27.51
N LYS A 2 -16.80 -11.05 -27.97
CA LYS A 2 -17.97 -10.47 -27.41
C LYS A 2 -18.17 -10.81 -25.96
N ARG A 3 -17.85 -12.04 -25.60
CA ARG A 3 -17.93 -12.44 -24.21
C ARG A 3 -17.01 -11.63 -23.34
N GLU A 4 -15.85 -11.33 -23.86
CA GLU A 4 -14.89 -10.56 -23.11
C GLU A 4 -15.43 -9.18 -22.78
N ALA A 5 -15.97 -8.51 -23.77
CA ALA A 5 -16.52 -7.19 -23.56
C ALA A 5 -17.68 -7.23 -22.59
N ALA A 6 -18.51 -8.23 -22.69
CA ALA A 6 -19.65 -8.36 -21.80
C ALA A 6 -19.20 -8.56 -20.35
N ARG A 7 -18.18 -9.38 -20.15
CA ARG A 7 -17.68 -9.59 -18.80
C ARG A 7 -17.07 -8.32 -18.25
N SER A 8 -16.37 -7.58 -19.06
CA SER A 8 -15.79 -6.33 -18.62
C SER A 8 -16.87 -5.36 -18.15
N ARG A 9 -17.94 -5.26 -18.91
CA ARG A 9 -19.03 -4.37 -18.53
C ARG A 9 -19.71 -4.83 -17.25
N SER A 10 -19.85 -6.15 -17.08
CA SER A 10 -20.55 -6.66 -15.92
C SER A 10 -19.78 -6.43 -14.62
N LYS A 11 -18.50 -6.04 -14.71
CA LYS A 11 -17.71 -5.75 -13.53
C LYS A 11 -17.92 -4.33 -12.99
N THR A 12 -18.66 -3.49 -13.70
CA THR A 12 -19.00 -2.17 -13.22
C THR A 12 -20.12 -2.27 -12.20
N THR A 13 -19.89 -1.72 -11.00
CA THR A 13 -20.88 -1.76 -9.94
C THR A 13 -21.96 -0.72 -10.14
N LYS A 14 -23.04 -0.84 -9.35
CA LYS A 14 -24.14 0.13 -9.42
C LYS A 14 -23.69 1.53 -9.02
N LEU A 15 -22.67 1.66 -8.20
CA LEU A 15 -22.12 2.95 -7.79
C LEU A 15 -21.07 3.48 -8.75
N GLY A 16 -20.85 2.79 -9.87
CA GLY A 16 -19.94 3.25 -10.90
C GLY A 16 -18.50 2.83 -10.73
N TYR A 17 -18.21 1.89 -9.83
CA TYR A 17 -16.88 1.33 -9.68
C TYR A 17 -16.63 0.30 -10.78
N ASN A 18 -15.43 0.29 -11.32
CA ASN A 18 -15.09 -0.64 -12.39
C ASN A 18 -13.66 -1.16 -12.20
N GLU A 19 -13.21 -1.96 -13.18
CA GLU A 19 -11.90 -2.59 -13.15
C GLU A 19 -10.77 -1.56 -13.05
N ARG A 20 -10.93 -0.44 -13.71
CA ARG A 20 -9.92 0.61 -13.71
C ARG A 20 -9.74 1.20 -12.31
N HIS A 21 -10.84 1.44 -11.60
CA HIS A 21 -10.76 1.88 -10.21
C HIS A 21 -10.05 0.84 -9.35
N ALA A 22 -10.41 -0.43 -9.54
CA ALA A 22 -9.85 -1.52 -8.74
C ALA A 22 -8.36 -1.68 -8.94
N LYS A 23 -7.83 -1.30 -10.10
CA LYS A 23 -6.40 -1.43 -10.40
C LYS A 23 -5.61 -0.15 -10.20
N SER A 24 -6.28 0.95 -9.85
CA SER A 24 -5.61 2.24 -9.76
C SER A 24 -4.45 2.19 -8.77
N GLY A 25 -3.32 2.75 -9.18
CA GLY A 25 -2.16 2.94 -8.32
C GLY A 25 -1.26 1.73 -8.14
N ILE A 26 -1.68 0.56 -8.59
CA ILE A 26 -0.93 -0.68 -8.34
C ILE A 26 0.45 -0.65 -9.00
N THR A 27 0.54 -0.08 -10.20
CA THR A 27 1.78 -0.05 -10.97
C THR A 27 2.33 1.34 -11.21
N ALA A 28 1.75 2.36 -10.54
CA ALA A 28 2.23 3.72 -10.70
C ALA A 28 3.68 3.84 -10.22
N PRO A 29 4.51 4.66 -10.88
CA PRO A 29 5.90 4.85 -10.44
C PRO A 29 5.95 5.50 -9.07
N LEU A 30 6.79 4.96 -8.20
CA LEU A 30 7.03 5.48 -6.85
C LEU A 30 8.53 5.49 -6.61
N PRO A 31 9.02 6.36 -5.70
CA PRO A 31 10.44 6.35 -5.35
C PRO A 31 10.88 4.99 -4.84
N ASP A 32 12.13 4.62 -5.08
CA ASP A 32 12.68 3.37 -4.59
C ASP A 32 12.89 3.42 -3.09
N ILE A 33 12.68 2.28 -2.44
CA ILE A 33 13.02 2.11 -1.04
C ILE A 33 14.44 1.55 -0.98
N GLU A 34 15.34 2.29 -0.35
CA GLU A 34 16.71 1.86 -0.20
C GLU A 34 16.89 1.04 1.06
N THR A 35 18.01 0.36 1.16
CA THR A 35 18.31 -0.52 2.29
C THR A 35 19.75 -0.31 2.72
N PHE A 36 20.08 -0.79 3.92
CA PHE A 36 21.45 -0.84 4.40
C PHE A 36 21.72 -2.22 5.01
N PRO A 37 23.00 -2.65 5.04
CA PRO A 37 23.31 -3.99 5.51
C PRO A 37 22.94 -4.20 6.98
N ASN A 38 22.25 -5.31 7.25
CA ASN A 38 21.86 -5.68 8.60
C ASN A 38 23.01 -6.41 9.29
N GLN A 39 23.24 -6.11 10.59
CA GLN A 39 24.36 -6.64 11.34
C GLN A 39 23.97 -7.73 12.34
N TYR A 40 22.70 -7.93 12.62
CA TYR A 40 22.25 -8.86 13.65
C TYR A 40 21.13 -9.74 13.13
N LYS A 41 20.91 -10.85 13.81
CA LYS A 41 19.83 -11.79 13.47
C LYS A 41 18.84 -11.91 14.61
N GLY A 42 17.62 -12.33 14.27
CA GLY A 42 16.65 -12.74 15.26
C GLY A 42 15.97 -11.63 16.00
N TYR A 43 15.85 -10.47 15.38
CA TYR A 43 15.10 -9.36 16.00
C TYR A 43 14.09 -8.81 14.97
N GLU A 44 13.13 -8.04 15.47
CA GLU A 44 12.04 -7.53 14.68
C GLU A 44 12.03 -6.01 14.68
N ILE A 45 11.60 -5.44 13.58
CA ILE A 45 11.47 -3.99 13.42
C ILE A 45 10.01 -3.67 13.14
N THR A 46 9.48 -2.69 13.87
CA THR A 46 8.14 -2.16 13.63
C THR A 46 8.26 -0.69 13.27
N ILE A 47 7.72 -0.31 12.12
CA ILE A 47 7.72 1.07 11.66
C ILE A 47 6.27 1.52 11.55
N GLU A 48 5.91 2.56 12.29
CA GLU A 48 4.56 3.13 12.23
C GLU A 48 4.56 4.41 11.42
N ILE A 49 3.55 4.51 10.54
CA ILE A 49 3.37 5.68 9.69
C ILE A 49 1.97 6.21 9.99
N PRO A 50 1.83 7.10 10.99
CA PRO A 50 0.50 7.52 11.46
C PRO A 50 -0.19 8.53 10.56
N GLU A 51 0.51 9.09 9.58
CA GLU A 51 -0.06 10.11 8.71
C GLU A 51 -0.12 9.67 7.26
N TYR A 52 -0.37 8.38 7.04
CA TYR A 52 -0.54 7.88 5.67
C TYR A 52 -1.72 8.59 5.01
N THR A 53 -1.50 9.05 3.78
CA THR A 53 -2.53 9.72 2.99
C THR A 53 -2.44 9.24 1.55
N ALA A 54 -3.59 9.01 0.93
CA ALA A 54 -3.69 8.70 -0.49
C ALA A 54 -4.99 9.30 -1.00
N ILE A 55 -5.28 9.10 -2.28
CA ILE A 55 -6.47 9.64 -2.91
C ILE A 55 -7.38 8.50 -3.31
N CYS A 56 -8.65 8.59 -2.97
CA CYS A 56 -9.63 7.61 -3.39
C CYS A 56 -9.81 7.71 -4.92
N PRO A 57 -9.60 6.63 -5.67
CA PRO A 57 -9.70 6.68 -7.13
C PRO A 57 -11.08 7.07 -7.65
N LYS A 58 -12.12 6.85 -6.85
CA LYS A 58 -13.48 7.13 -7.26
C LYS A 58 -13.89 8.56 -6.95
N THR A 59 -13.60 9.04 -5.72
CA THR A 59 -14.10 10.34 -5.26
C THR A 59 -13.09 11.47 -5.41
N ASN A 60 -11.81 11.15 -5.62
CA ASN A 60 -10.72 12.12 -5.62
C ASN A 60 -10.54 12.84 -4.28
N LEU A 61 -11.07 12.27 -3.21
CA LEU A 61 -10.92 12.82 -1.87
C LEU A 61 -9.79 12.09 -1.15
N PRO A 62 -9.12 12.76 -0.21
CA PRO A 62 -8.02 12.12 0.50
C PRO A 62 -8.52 11.07 1.50
N ASP A 63 -7.76 9.98 1.60
CA ASP A 63 -7.94 8.95 2.60
C ASP A 63 -6.78 9.05 3.58
N PHE A 64 -7.07 8.83 4.88
CA PHE A 64 -6.10 8.95 5.96
C PHE A 64 -6.05 7.67 6.77
N GLY A 65 -4.88 7.39 7.31
CA GLY A 65 -4.75 6.23 8.17
C GLY A 65 -3.36 6.05 8.72
N THR A 66 -3.19 4.97 9.45
CA THR A 66 -1.91 4.56 10.00
C THR A 66 -1.48 3.28 9.30
N VAL A 67 -0.28 3.28 8.73
CA VAL A 67 0.30 2.08 8.14
C VAL A 67 1.42 1.61 9.05
N THR A 68 1.42 0.32 9.36
CA THR A 68 2.45 -0.29 10.19
C THR A 68 3.17 -1.37 9.38
N ILE A 69 4.49 -1.27 9.32
CA ILE A 69 5.34 -2.27 8.68
C ILE A 69 6.07 -3.00 9.78
N HIS A 70 5.87 -4.31 9.86
CA HIS A 70 6.47 -5.16 10.89
C HIS A 70 7.22 -6.28 10.17
N TYR A 71 8.53 -6.38 10.41
CA TYR A 71 9.31 -7.35 9.66
C TYR A 71 10.53 -7.82 10.45
N MET A 72 11.01 -8.99 10.08
CA MET A 72 12.28 -9.50 10.60
C MET A 72 13.33 -9.36 9.50
N PRO A 73 14.33 -8.49 9.69
CA PRO A 73 15.34 -8.30 8.65
C PRO A 73 16.21 -9.54 8.48
N ASN A 74 16.64 -9.76 7.26
CA ASN A 74 17.60 -10.81 6.95
C ASN A 74 18.95 -10.15 6.68
N LYS A 75 19.30 -9.93 5.42
CA LYS A 75 20.59 -9.34 5.08
C LYS A 75 20.55 -7.81 5.03
N ALA A 76 19.38 -7.22 4.94
CA ALA A 76 19.23 -5.80 4.77
C ALA A 76 18.09 -5.24 5.60
N CYS A 77 18.25 -4.02 6.05
CA CYS A 77 17.20 -3.26 6.74
C CYS A 77 16.68 -2.16 5.81
N LEU A 78 15.41 -1.79 5.96
CA LEU A 78 14.84 -0.66 5.24
C LEU A 78 15.50 0.63 5.69
N GLU A 79 15.87 1.47 4.74
CA GLU A 79 16.43 2.78 5.04
C GLU A 79 15.26 3.76 5.19
N LEU A 80 15.19 4.43 6.34
CA LEU A 80 13.98 5.16 6.72
C LEU A 80 13.74 6.44 5.92
N LYS A 81 14.79 7.12 5.48
CA LYS A 81 14.61 8.34 4.71
C LYS A 81 13.99 8.04 3.35
N SER A 82 14.46 7.02 2.67
CA SER A 82 13.90 6.62 1.39
C SER A 82 12.50 6.06 1.57
N LEU A 83 12.27 5.33 2.65
CA LEU A 83 10.94 4.84 2.97
C LEU A 83 9.97 6.00 3.18
N LYS A 84 10.41 7.04 3.87
CA LYS A 84 9.59 8.23 4.06
C LYS A 84 9.22 8.86 2.73
N MET A 85 10.17 9.00 1.82
CA MET A 85 9.89 9.57 0.50
C MET A 85 8.93 8.69 -0.29
N TYR A 86 9.11 7.38 -0.19
CA TYR A 86 8.22 6.42 -0.85
C TYR A 86 6.78 6.57 -0.34
N ILE A 87 6.60 6.61 0.97
CA ILE A 87 5.26 6.73 1.57
C ILE A 87 4.65 8.10 1.25
N HIS A 88 5.46 9.16 1.28
CA HIS A 88 4.97 10.51 0.96
C HIS A 88 4.40 10.59 -0.46
N ALA A 89 4.94 9.82 -1.38
CA ALA A 89 4.46 9.83 -2.76
C ALA A 89 3.04 9.31 -2.89
N TYR A 90 2.53 8.58 -1.89
CA TYR A 90 1.15 8.12 -1.90
C TYR A 90 0.15 9.27 -1.77
N ARG A 91 0.57 10.42 -1.29
CA ARG A 91 -0.34 11.56 -1.09
C ARG A 91 -1.05 11.99 -2.36
N ASN A 92 -0.38 11.83 -3.50
CA ASN A 92 -0.95 12.19 -4.79
C ASN A 92 -1.33 10.97 -5.62
N LEU A 93 -1.36 9.80 -5.00
CA LEU A 93 -1.62 8.56 -5.71
C LEU A 93 -3.05 8.12 -5.48
N GLY A 94 -3.77 7.90 -6.58
CA GLY A 94 -5.11 7.31 -6.51
C GLY A 94 -4.99 5.82 -6.31
N ILE A 95 -5.31 5.35 -5.11
CA ILE A 95 -5.19 3.92 -4.79
C ILE A 95 -6.13 3.58 -3.62
N PHE A 96 -6.85 2.47 -3.74
CA PHE A 96 -7.71 2.00 -2.67
C PHE A 96 -6.90 1.41 -1.52
N TYR A 97 -7.50 1.37 -0.32
CA TYR A 97 -6.86 0.85 0.90
C TYR A 97 -6.24 -0.52 0.69
N GLU A 98 -7.04 -1.43 0.13
CA GLU A 98 -6.63 -2.82 -0.06
C GLU A 98 -5.39 -2.91 -0.93
N ASN A 99 -5.37 -2.13 -1.99
CA ASN A 99 -4.24 -2.12 -2.92
C ASN A 99 -3.02 -1.45 -2.31
N ALA A 100 -3.22 -0.40 -1.53
CA ALA A 100 -2.12 0.32 -0.90
C ALA A 100 -1.34 -0.59 0.04
N VAL A 101 -2.05 -1.29 0.93
CA VAL A 101 -1.41 -2.17 1.90
C VAL A 101 -0.66 -3.30 1.18
N ASN A 102 -1.28 -3.89 0.17
CA ASN A 102 -0.64 -4.96 -0.59
C ASN A 102 0.55 -4.46 -1.41
N ARG A 103 0.45 -3.27 -1.98
CA ARG A 103 1.56 -2.70 -2.73
C ARG A 103 2.74 -2.39 -1.81
N ILE A 104 2.47 -1.82 -0.64
CA ILE A 104 3.54 -1.54 0.33
C ILE A 104 4.23 -2.82 0.74
N LEU A 105 3.46 -3.88 1.02
CA LEU A 105 4.06 -5.16 1.35
C LEU A 105 4.96 -5.67 0.23
N ARG A 106 4.46 -5.64 -1.01
CA ARG A 106 5.22 -6.09 -2.16
C ARG A 106 6.53 -5.32 -2.31
N ASP A 107 6.46 -3.99 -2.19
CA ASP A 107 7.63 -3.15 -2.39
C ASP A 107 8.64 -3.30 -1.26
N VAL A 108 8.17 -3.49 -0.02
CA VAL A 108 9.04 -3.77 1.12
C VAL A 108 9.78 -5.10 0.92
N VAL A 109 9.05 -6.15 0.56
CA VAL A 109 9.65 -7.46 0.34
C VAL A 109 10.66 -7.41 -0.78
N LYS A 110 10.33 -6.72 -1.86
CA LYS A 110 11.24 -6.59 -3.00
C LYS A 110 12.51 -5.85 -2.62
N SER A 111 12.39 -4.86 -1.73
CA SER A 111 13.54 -4.00 -1.36
C SER A 111 14.50 -4.70 -0.42
N CYS A 112 14.03 -5.30 0.66
CA CYS A 112 14.91 -5.81 1.71
C CYS A 112 14.89 -7.32 1.86
N ARG A 113 14.01 -8.04 1.18
CA ARG A 113 13.90 -9.51 1.22
C ARG A 113 13.98 -10.03 2.65
N PRO A 114 13.00 -9.69 3.49
CA PRO A 114 13.03 -10.04 4.91
C PRO A 114 12.78 -11.53 5.12
N VAL A 115 13.03 -11.99 6.35
CA VAL A 115 12.64 -13.35 6.73
C VAL A 115 11.12 -13.49 6.64
N TRP A 116 10.42 -12.47 7.14
CA TRP A 116 8.97 -12.34 6.98
C TRP A 116 8.62 -10.85 7.15
N ALA A 117 7.45 -10.48 6.64
CA ALA A 117 6.95 -9.12 6.76
C ALA A 117 5.44 -9.12 6.82
N THR A 118 4.90 -8.19 7.59
CA THR A 118 3.46 -7.92 7.66
C THR A 118 3.26 -6.43 7.52
N VAL A 119 2.29 -6.04 6.72
CA VAL A 119 1.88 -4.63 6.60
C VAL A 119 0.42 -4.54 7.00
N THR A 120 0.14 -3.63 7.92
CA THR A 120 -1.21 -3.39 8.42
C THR A 120 -1.59 -1.95 8.16
N GLY A 121 -2.79 -1.75 7.62
CA GLY A 121 -3.34 -0.41 7.44
C GLY A 121 -4.62 -0.26 8.24
N GLY A 122 -4.64 0.72 9.14
CA GLY A 122 -5.84 1.10 9.86
C GLY A 122 -6.29 2.45 9.36
N PHE A 123 -7.46 2.50 8.71
CA PHE A 123 -7.90 3.71 8.01
C PHE A 123 -8.98 4.44 8.80
N THR A 124 -8.89 5.78 8.76
CA THR A 124 -9.78 6.65 9.51
C THR A 124 -11.23 6.45 9.09
N ALA A 125 -12.11 6.43 10.06
CA ALA A 125 -13.53 6.21 9.83
C ALA A 125 -14.12 7.32 8.94
N ARG A 126 -14.98 6.88 8.01
CA ARG A 126 -15.73 7.79 7.16
C ARG A 126 -17.15 7.24 7.09
N GLY A 127 -18.12 8.13 7.38
CA GLY A 127 -19.50 7.69 7.45
C GLY A 127 -19.73 6.63 8.50
N GLY A 128 -18.95 6.63 9.57
CA GLY A 128 -19.08 5.66 10.64
C GLY A 128 -18.35 4.35 10.42
N LEU A 129 -17.65 4.18 9.29
CA LEU A 129 -16.94 2.94 8.98
C LEU A 129 -15.44 3.16 9.00
N SER A 130 -14.72 2.27 9.68
CA SER A 130 -13.27 2.23 9.62
C SER A 130 -12.86 0.85 9.09
N SER A 131 -11.65 0.77 8.51
CA SER A 131 -11.15 -0.46 7.93
C SER A 131 -9.78 -0.79 8.46
N LYS A 132 -9.51 -2.08 8.61
CA LYS A 132 -8.18 -2.58 8.92
C LYS A 132 -7.83 -3.62 7.87
N ILE A 133 -6.72 -3.40 7.17
CA ILE A 133 -6.22 -4.32 6.15
C ILE A 133 -4.87 -4.85 6.63
N GLU A 134 -4.73 -6.18 6.55
CA GLU A 134 -3.50 -6.79 7.03
C GLU A 134 -3.01 -7.86 6.07
#